data_0259c4858d0ed6220daf7e77a74181de
#
_entry.id   0259c4858d0ed6220daf7e77a74181de
#
_cell.length_a   1.000
_cell.length_b   1.000
_cell.length_c   1.000
_cell.angle_alpha   90.00
_cell.angle_beta   90.00
_cell.angle_gamma   90.00
#
_symmetry.space_group_name_H-M   'P 1'
#
loop_
_entity.id
_entity.type
_entity.pdbx_description
1 polymer ?
#
loop_
_entity_poly.entity_id
_entity_poly.type
_entity_poly.pdbx_seq_one_letter_code
_entity_poly.pdbx_strand_id
1 'polypeptide(L)'
;MQPVKIVIEGCFWDSQIYSGELMLLDAHGAINKIDWRQAVDGIATKNHTVQTALRVGFSDSDLFYNPKVRKILMDPQIAKPIKDQLVALSQLTLTANSRDWMRHWEIEESPFKFLPTDTEIYYNQFFAAGNEGLFSTSRSVAGSKRSSSKLTKHHDGKTFQIRASDSHTALAAATGDDGLFEFAYRRDEDDVLDNGKLLAPRPCKACDWAFQSVMGWADEGAFMAAFRERRSRDNRQTVREFDRVIEEEEIFGSTKGGFTWGSREKMYRISGGEIQVVDYTPPVEEKSQKDGKPKVRKAIPEFLKVNSEKTQISAGDVIATGTAPFGTVIEFDDHIIVMRSDGVLERFGGEAVHWRIFPRSELYSNQLHILYEDRIEIISFVHDYFVDQKNKRYGFSRGATDSLSI
;
A
#
# COMPACT_ATOMS: atom_id res chain seq x y z
N MET A 1 -3.07 -21.01 7.40
CA MET A 1 -2.72 -21.34 6.00
C MET A 1 -1.52 -20.52 5.62
N GLN A 2 -0.51 -21.13 4.99
CA GLN A 2 0.70 -20.43 4.55
C GLN A 2 0.43 -19.62 3.27
N PRO A 3 1.16 -18.52 3.03
CA PRO A 3 1.08 -17.80 1.77
C PRO A 3 1.61 -18.66 0.62
N VAL A 4 1.15 -18.36 -0.58
CA VAL A 4 1.60 -19.00 -1.82
C VAL A 4 2.48 -18.05 -2.60
N LYS A 5 3.45 -18.56 -3.38
CA LYS A 5 4.37 -17.68 -4.10
C LYS A 5 4.70 -18.13 -5.52
N ILE A 6 4.97 -17.16 -6.37
CA ILE A 6 5.59 -17.29 -7.69
C ILE A 6 6.92 -16.56 -7.66
N VAL A 7 7.97 -17.17 -8.17
CA VAL A 7 9.30 -16.58 -8.29
C VAL A 7 9.58 -16.28 -9.76
N ILE A 8 10.04 -15.07 -10.06
CA ILE A 8 10.50 -14.67 -11.38
C ILE A 8 11.98 -14.30 -11.26
N GLU A 9 12.85 -14.98 -12.00
CA GLU A 9 14.27 -14.70 -12.02
C GLU A 9 14.57 -13.42 -12.80
N GLY A 10 15.49 -12.61 -12.30
CA GLY A 10 15.95 -11.35 -12.90
C GLY A 10 16.32 -10.30 -11.88
N CYS A 11 17.09 -9.30 -12.33
CA CYS A 11 17.52 -8.17 -11.50
C CYS A 11 16.52 -7.02 -11.66
N PHE A 12 15.63 -6.85 -10.71
CA PHE A 12 14.60 -5.83 -10.76
C PHE A 12 14.79 -4.83 -9.62
N TRP A 13 14.54 -3.56 -9.93
CA TRP A 13 14.61 -2.44 -8.98
C TRP A 13 13.27 -2.16 -8.30
N ASP A 14 12.18 -2.27 -9.04
CA ASP A 14 10.85 -1.98 -8.54
C ASP A 14 9.78 -2.78 -9.29
N SER A 15 8.61 -2.92 -8.72
CA SER A 15 7.48 -3.63 -9.33
C SER A 15 6.16 -2.90 -9.12
N GLN A 16 5.34 -2.89 -10.15
CA GLN A 16 3.95 -2.40 -10.07
C GLN A 16 3.03 -3.42 -10.72
N ILE A 17 1.82 -3.53 -10.21
CA ILE A 17 0.77 -4.34 -10.83
C ILE A 17 -0.52 -3.51 -10.95
N TYR A 18 -1.04 -3.42 -12.15
CA TYR A 18 -2.21 -2.59 -12.41
C TYR A 18 -3.00 -3.12 -13.59
N SER A 19 -4.31 -3.32 -13.43
CA SER A 19 -5.24 -3.66 -14.51
C SER A 19 -4.86 -4.90 -15.32
N GLY A 20 -4.31 -5.94 -14.67
CA GLY A 20 -3.90 -7.19 -15.34
C GLY A 20 -2.50 -7.17 -15.93
N GLU A 21 -1.73 -6.12 -15.72
CA GLU A 21 -0.36 -5.99 -16.19
C GLU A 21 0.60 -5.86 -15.01
N LEU A 22 1.62 -6.72 -14.97
CA LEU A 22 2.75 -6.62 -14.06
C LEU A 22 3.87 -5.86 -14.77
N MET A 23 4.36 -4.81 -14.13
CA MET A 23 5.47 -4.00 -14.62
C MET A 23 6.65 -4.15 -13.67
N LEU A 24 7.78 -4.59 -14.19
CA LEU A 24 9.02 -4.75 -13.45
C LEU A 24 10.05 -3.76 -14.02
N LEU A 25 10.47 -2.82 -13.18
CA LEU A 25 11.59 -1.92 -13.52
C LEU A 25 12.87 -2.66 -13.24
N ASP A 26 13.76 -2.74 -14.21
CA ASP A 26 15.09 -3.32 -14.00
C ASP A 26 16.12 -2.27 -13.60
N ALA A 27 17.25 -2.74 -13.11
CA ALA A 27 18.35 -1.86 -12.67
C ALA A 27 19.02 -1.10 -13.85
N HIS A 28 18.71 -1.44 -15.09
CA HIS A 28 19.23 -0.80 -16.30
C HIS A 28 18.32 0.29 -16.86
N GLY A 29 17.15 0.50 -16.21
CA GLY A 29 16.18 1.51 -16.62
C GLY A 29 15.24 1.04 -17.72
N ALA A 30 14.99 -0.27 -17.84
CA ALA A 30 13.91 -0.78 -18.69
C ALA A 30 12.70 -1.18 -17.85
N ILE A 31 11.53 -1.11 -18.47
CA ILE A 31 10.27 -1.57 -17.90
C ILE A 31 9.86 -2.85 -18.62
N ASN A 32 9.82 -3.93 -17.86
CA ASN A 32 9.36 -5.22 -18.33
C ASN A 32 7.87 -5.34 -18.05
N LYS A 33 7.04 -5.35 -19.08
CA LYS A 33 5.58 -5.45 -18.99
C LYS A 33 5.13 -6.86 -19.29
N ILE A 34 4.42 -7.44 -18.36
CA ILE A 34 3.93 -8.82 -18.45
C ILE A 34 2.41 -8.79 -18.37
N ASP A 35 1.73 -9.36 -19.37
CA ASP A 35 0.31 -9.68 -19.23
C ASP A 35 0.15 -10.73 -18.13
N TRP A 36 -0.14 -10.24 -16.93
CA TRP A 36 -0.18 -11.04 -15.72
C TRP A 36 -1.30 -12.08 -15.74
N ARG A 37 -2.43 -11.76 -16.36
CA ARG A 37 -3.56 -12.71 -16.48
C ARG A 37 -3.16 -13.92 -17.30
N GLN A 38 -2.62 -13.67 -18.49
CA GLN A 38 -2.18 -14.75 -19.38
C GLN A 38 -1.00 -15.52 -18.79
N ALA A 39 -0.11 -14.83 -18.09
CA ALA A 39 1.01 -15.45 -17.41
C ALA A 39 0.55 -16.44 -16.33
N VAL A 40 -0.36 -16.01 -15.45
CA VAL A 40 -0.94 -16.87 -14.41
C VAL A 40 -1.71 -18.03 -15.03
N ASP A 41 -2.49 -17.81 -16.09
CA ASP A 41 -3.20 -18.87 -16.78
C ASP A 41 -2.24 -19.89 -17.43
N GLY A 42 -1.15 -19.42 -18.00
CA GLY A 42 -0.10 -20.28 -18.56
C GLY A 42 0.54 -21.19 -17.50
N ILE A 43 0.87 -20.65 -16.32
CA ILE A 43 1.40 -21.42 -15.18
C ILE A 43 0.34 -22.41 -14.69
N ALA A 44 -0.90 -21.95 -14.50
CA ALA A 44 -1.98 -22.78 -13.99
C ALA A 44 -2.26 -23.97 -14.91
N THR A 45 -2.21 -23.77 -16.22
CA THR A 45 -2.41 -24.83 -17.23
C THR A 45 -1.32 -25.90 -17.17
N LYS A 46 -0.08 -25.54 -16.81
CA LYS A 46 1.03 -26.48 -16.62
C LYS A 46 0.95 -27.24 -15.29
N ASN A 47 0.25 -26.70 -14.30
CA ASN A 47 0.17 -27.20 -12.94
C ASN A 47 -1.27 -27.62 -12.57
N HIS A 48 -1.81 -28.61 -13.27
CA HIS A 48 -3.22 -29.02 -13.18
C HIS A 48 -3.71 -29.32 -11.76
N THR A 49 -2.86 -29.86 -10.89
CA THR A 49 -3.24 -30.24 -9.51
C THR A 49 -3.52 -29.03 -8.61
N VAL A 50 -2.96 -27.87 -8.93
CA VAL A 50 -3.07 -26.62 -8.15
C VAL A 50 -3.56 -25.45 -8.99
N GLN A 51 -4.10 -25.71 -10.18
CA GLN A 51 -4.48 -24.66 -11.14
C GLN A 51 -5.51 -23.67 -10.58
N THR A 52 -6.50 -24.17 -9.83
CA THR A 52 -7.51 -23.29 -9.22
C THR A 52 -6.88 -22.42 -8.15
N ALA A 53 -6.00 -22.97 -7.32
CA ALA A 53 -5.28 -22.21 -6.29
C ALA A 53 -4.39 -21.12 -6.91
N LEU A 54 -3.72 -21.39 -8.04
CA LEU A 54 -2.94 -20.39 -8.77
C LEU A 54 -3.80 -19.24 -9.25
N ARG A 55 -4.94 -19.53 -9.88
CA ARG A 55 -5.86 -18.49 -10.33
C ARG A 55 -6.43 -17.68 -9.16
N VAL A 56 -6.85 -18.35 -8.09
CA VAL A 56 -7.37 -17.69 -6.89
C VAL A 56 -6.31 -16.79 -6.24
N GLY A 57 -5.05 -17.26 -6.20
CA GLY A 57 -3.97 -16.55 -5.53
C GLY A 57 -3.46 -15.34 -6.30
N PHE A 58 -3.42 -15.40 -7.62
CA PHE A 58 -2.65 -14.46 -8.42
C PHE A 58 -3.43 -13.77 -9.55
N SER A 59 -4.59 -14.29 -9.96
CA SER A 59 -5.39 -13.63 -10.98
C SER A 59 -6.08 -12.38 -10.44
N ASP A 60 -6.29 -11.42 -11.32
CA ASP A 60 -7.08 -10.22 -11.09
C ASP A 60 -8.59 -10.47 -11.26
N SER A 61 -9.08 -11.60 -10.81
CA SER A 61 -10.49 -11.93 -10.93
C SER A 61 -11.33 -11.13 -9.95
N ASP A 62 -12.18 -10.24 -10.46
CA ASP A 62 -13.18 -9.50 -9.68
C ASP A 62 -14.24 -10.43 -9.05
N LEU A 63 -14.33 -11.68 -9.52
CA LEU A 63 -15.24 -12.67 -8.96
C LEU A 63 -15.04 -12.87 -7.45
N PHE A 64 -13.79 -12.86 -6.97
CA PHE A 64 -13.47 -13.05 -5.56
C PHE A 64 -13.80 -11.83 -4.70
N TYR A 65 -13.88 -10.64 -5.29
CA TYR A 65 -14.22 -9.40 -4.60
C TYR A 65 -15.72 -9.12 -4.63
N ASN A 66 -16.47 -9.79 -5.51
CA ASN A 66 -17.91 -9.69 -5.52
C ASN A 66 -18.51 -10.35 -4.26
N PRO A 67 -19.23 -9.62 -3.40
CA PRO A 67 -19.77 -10.15 -2.15
C PRO A 67 -20.71 -11.36 -2.33
N LYS A 68 -21.41 -11.44 -3.46
CA LYS A 68 -22.29 -12.58 -3.77
C LYS A 68 -21.48 -13.84 -4.10
N VAL A 69 -20.47 -13.69 -4.94
CA VAL A 69 -19.58 -14.80 -5.32
C VAL A 69 -18.77 -15.26 -4.12
N ARG A 70 -18.29 -14.32 -3.28
CA ARG A 70 -17.58 -14.65 -2.05
C ARG A 70 -18.40 -15.54 -1.12
N LYS A 71 -19.72 -15.28 -0.97
CA LYS A 71 -20.60 -16.15 -0.18
C LYS A 71 -20.65 -17.57 -0.71
N ILE A 72 -20.65 -17.74 -2.04
CA ILE A 72 -20.63 -19.07 -2.67
C ILE A 72 -19.28 -19.73 -2.43
N LEU A 73 -18.18 -19.03 -2.61
CA LEU A 73 -16.82 -19.55 -2.39
C LEU A 73 -16.55 -19.92 -0.93
N MET A 74 -17.28 -19.32 0.01
CA MET A 74 -17.21 -19.67 1.44
C MET A 74 -18.06 -20.89 1.81
N ASP A 75 -18.89 -21.43 0.89
CA ASP A 75 -19.58 -22.70 1.10
C ASP A 75 -18.54 -23.79 1.36
N PRO A 76 -18.68 -24.58 2.46
CA PRO A 76 -17.70 -25.60 2.83
C PRO A 76 -17.36 -26.60 1.72
N GLN A 77 -18.34 -26.93 0.86
CA GLN A 77 -18.13 -27.87 -0.25
C GLN A 77 -17.25 -27.27 -1.35
N ILE A 78 -17.25 -25.94 -1.50
CA ILE A 78 -16.43 -25.23 -2.49
C ILE A 78 -15.12 -24.74 -1.87
N ALA A 79 -15.18 -24.19 -0.66
CA ALA A 79 -14.02 -23.64 0.03
C ALA A 79 -12.96 -24.70 0.35
N LYS A 80 -13.38 -25.92 0.75
CA LYS A 80 -12.45 -26.98 1.16
C LYS A 80 -11.52 -27.41 0.02
N PRO A 81 -11.97 -27.78 -1.19
CA PRO A 81 -11.08 -28.12 -2.30
C PRO A 81 -10.12 -27.00 -2.67
N ILE A 82 -10.55 -25.73 -2.62
CA ILE A 82 -9.69 -24.59 -2.90
C ILE A 82 -8.60 -24.47 -1.83
N LYS A 83 -8.97 -24.58 -0.55
CA LYS A 83 -8.01 -24.56 0.56
C LYS A 83 -7.00 -25.69 0.48
N ASP A 84 -7.45 -26.90 0.16
CA ASP A 84 -6.58 -28.08 0.01
C ASP A 84 -5.55 -27.84 -1.12
N GLN A 85 -5.97 -27.27 -2.25
CA GLN A 85 -5.06 -26.88 -3.34
C GLN A 85 -4.11 -25.74 -2.94
N LEU A 86 -4.56 -24.75 -2.16
CA LEU A 86 -3.71 -23.67 -1.66
C LEU A 86 -2.63 -24.22 -0.70
N VAL A 87 -2.98 -25.16 0.16
CA VAL A 87 -2.02 -25.84 1.02
C VAL A 87 -0.99 -26.62 0.18
N ALA A 88 -1.45 -27.34 -0.84
CA ALA A 88 -0.53 -28.03 -1.76
C ALA A 88 0.38 -27.03 -2.50
N LEU A 89 -0.17 -25.92 -3.00
CA LEU A 89 0.58 -24.87 -3.68
C LEU A 89 1.61 -24.19 -2.77
N SER A 90 1.30 -23.98 -1.48
CA SER A 90 2.23 -23.35 -0.54
C SER A 90 3.49 -24.19 -0.25
N GLN A 91 3.45 -25.47 -0.57
CA GLN A 91 4.62 -26.39 -0.46
C GLN A 91 5.47 -26.41 -1.74
N LEU A 92 5.01 -25.75 -2.80
CA LEU A 92 5.71 -25.71 -4.08
C LEU A 92 6.44 -24.38 -4.24
N THR A 93 7.62 -24.42 -4.80
CA THR A 93 8.29 -23.22 -5.33
C THR A 93 8.08 -23.22 -6.84
N LEU A 94 7.20 -22.33 -7.30
CA LEU A 94 6.97 -22.16 -8.73
C LEU A 94 7.89 -21.08 -9.24
N THR A 95 8.94 -21.49 -9.94
CA THR A 95 9.83 -20.57 -10.65
C THR A 95 9.34 -20.42 -12.08
N ALA A 96 9.01 -19.22 -12.46
CA ALA A 96 8.69 -18.86 -13.81
C ALA A 96 9.95 -18.31 -14.48
N ASN A 97 10.42 -19.00 -15.48
CA ASN A 97 11.57 -18.52 -16.26
C ASN A 97 11.12 -17.68 -17.46
N SER A 98 12.04 -16.89 -18.01
CA SER A 98 11.75 -15.98 -19.13
C SER A 98 11.09 -16.67 -20.33
N ARG A 99 11.35 -17.96 -20.58
CA ARG A 99 10.76 -18.71 -21.70
C ARG A 99 9.25 -18.93 -21.52
N ASP A 100 8.78 -19.01 -20.27
CA ASP A 100 7.36 -19.23 -19.97
C ASP A 100 6.54 -17.96 -20.19
N TRP A 101 7.18 -16.80 -20.15
CA TRP A 101 6.56 -15.47 -20.26
C TRP A 101 6.76 -14.79 -21.60
N MET A 102 7.73 -15.23 -22.43
CA MET A 102 8.14 -14.54 -23.67
C MET A 102 7.01 -14.14 -24.62
N ARG A 103 5.89 -14.86 -24.59
CA ARG A 103 4.71 -14.52 -25.42
C ARG A 103 3.89 -13.35 -24.87
N HIS A 104 4.11 -13.01 -23.60
CA HIS A 104 3.32 -12.04 -22.84
C HIS A 104 4.18 -10.94 -22.24
N TRP A 105 5.42 -10.83 -22.68
CA TRP A 105 6.43 -9.95 -22.13
C TRP A 105 6.92 -8.95 -23.19
N GLU A 106 6.77 -7.68 -22.88
CA GLU A 106 7.31 -6.57 -23.66
C GLU A 106 8.33 -5.82 -22.83
N ILE A 107 9.43 -5.37 -23.44
CA ILE A 107 10.45 -4.57 -22.78
C ILE A 107 10.41 -3.18 -23.42
N GLU A 108 10.28 -2.16 -22.60
CA GLU A 108 10.31 -0.76 -23.00
C GLU A 108 11.41 -0.02 -22.23
N GLU A 109 12.02 0.99 -22.85
CA GLU A 109 12.87 1.92 -22.14
C GLU A 109 12.04 2.74 -21.14
N SER A 110 12.57 2.90 -19.90
CA SER A 110 11.91 3.74 -18.91
C SER A 110 11.82 5.19 -19.42
N PRO A 111 10.66 5.84 -19.28
CA PRO A 111 10.52 7.25 -19.55
C PRO A 111 11.30 8.13 -18.56
N PHE A 112 11.64 7.57 -17.40
CA PHE A 112 12.40 8.24 -16.35
C PHE A 112 13.89 8.01 -16.58
N LYS A 113 14.68 9.09 -16.59
CA LYS A 113 16.14 9.04 -16.81
C LYS A 113 16.93 8.81 -15.51
N PHE A 114 16.26 8.30 -14.49
CA PHE A 114 16.83 8.03 -13.17
C PHE A 114 16.18 6.76 -12.58
N LEU A 115 16.84 6.14 -11.61
CA LEU A 115 16.23 5.06 -10.82
C LEU A 115 15.31 5.69 -9.75
N PRO A 116 14.04 5.36 -9.75
CA PRO A 116 13.10 5.89 -8.77
C PRO A 116 13.43 5.41 -7.35
N THR A 117 13.24 6.28 -6.36
CA THR A 117 13.19 5.89 -4.95
C THR A 117 11.84 5.26 -4.62
N ASP A 118 10.79 5.71 -5.30
CA ASP A 118 9.44 5.19 -5.15
C ASP A 118 8.64 5.41 -6.43
N THR A 119 7.71 4.50 -6.73
CA THR A 119 6.78 4.65 -7.85
C THR A 119 5.33 4.43 -7.42
N GLU A 120 4.38 4.93 -8.19
CA GLU A 120 2.96 4.76 -7.94
C GLU A 120 2.19 4.78 -9.26
N ILE A 121 1.17 3.91 -9.38
CA ILE A 121 0.22 4.00 -10.49
C ILE A 121 -1.11 4.48 -9.96
N TYR A 122 -1.56 5.61 -10.50
CA TYR A 122 -2.79 6.25 -10.09
C TYR A 122 -3.54 6.83 -11.29
N TYR A 123 -4.80 6.44 -11.46
CA TYR A 123 -5.63 6.83 -12.61
C TYR A 123 -4.94 6.65 -13.97
N ASN A 124 -4.27 5.52 -14.17
CA ASN A 124 -3.56 5.21 -15.41
C ASN A 124 -2.37 6.13 -15.73
N GLN A 125 -1.89 6.87 -14.72
CA GLN A 125 -0.63 7.60 -14.75
C GLN A 125 0.42 6.86 -13.94
N PHE A 126 1.64 6.84 -14.45
CA PHE A 126 2.79 6.28 -13.79
C PHE A 126 3.62 7.42 -13.18
N PHE A 127 3.67 7.47 -11.87
CA PHE A 127 4.44 8.44 -11.10
C PHE A 127 5.76 7.83 -10.66
N ALA A 128 6.82 8.63 -10.68
CA ALA A 128 8.14 8.27 -10.18
C ALA A 128 8.71 9.39 -9.34
N ALA A 129 9.15 9.04 -8.14
CA ALA A 129 9.87 9.90 -7.22
C ALA A 129 11.35 9.57 -7.24
N GLY A 130 12.21 10.53 -7.01
CA GLY A 130 13.67 10.31 -6.97
C GLY A 130 14.45 11.55 -6.56
N ASN A 131 15.75 11.48 -6.71
CA ASN A 131 16.64 12.62 -6.46
C ASN A 131 16.33 13.81 -7.39
N GLU A 132 15.80 13.52 -8.57
CA GLU A 132 15.49 14.51 -9.61
C GLU A 132 14.14 15.21 -9.36
N GLY A 133 13.35 14.71 -8.45
CA GLY A 133 12.02 15.22 -8.12
C GLY A 133 10.88 14.23 -8.28
N LEU A 134 9.68 14.75 -8.46
CA LEU A 134 8.46 14.01 -8.75
C LEU A 134 8.06 14.19 -10.21
N PHE A 135 7.88 13.07 -10.91
CA PHE A 135 7.52 13.03 -12.32
C PHE A 135 6.30 12.15 -12.55
N SER A 136 5.60 12.37 -13.65
CA SER A 136 4.59 11.47 -14.16
C SER A 136 4.63 11.31 -15.67
N THR A 137 4.07 10.20 -16.12
CA THR A 137 3.82 9.92 -17.54
C THR A 137 2.57 9.06 -17.67
N SER A 138 1.88 9.15 -18.79
CA SER A 138 0.77 8.24 -19.07
C SER A 138 1.29 6.82 -19.21
N ARG A 139 0.63 5.87 -18.56
CA ARG A 139 0.95 4.46 -18.71
C ARG A 139 0.66 3.99 -20.14
N SER A 140 1.66 3.46 -20.82
CA SER A 140 1.45 2.73 -22.06
C SER A 140 0.96 1.32 -21.74
N VAL A 141 -0.11 0.87 -22.38
CA VAL A 141 -0.63 -0.49 -22.23
C VAL A 141 0.08 -1.40 -23.23
N ALA A 142 0.46 -2.61 -22.81
CA ALA A 142 1.07 -3.60 -23.68
C ALA A 142 0.22 -3.83 -24.96
N GLY A 143 0.86 -3.89 -26.13
CA GLY A 143 0.20 -4.04 -27.42
C GLY A 143 -0.50 -2.80 -27.96
N SER A 144 -0.53 -1.67 -27.23
CA SER A 144 -1.09 -0.42 -27.77
C SER A 144 -0.04 0.31 -28.63
N LYS A 145 -0.52 0.97 -29.72
CA LYS A 145 0.38 1.87 -30.49
C LYS A 145 0.88 2.96 -29.53
N ARG A 146 2.19 3.13 -29.42
CA ARG A 146 2.84 4.17 -28.61
C ARG A 146 2.25 5.54 -28.96
N SER A 147 1.47 6.09 -28.06
CA SER A 147 1.32 7.53 -27.97
C SER A 147 2.59 8.04 -27.28
N SER A 148 3.22 9.07 -27.81
CA SER A 148 4.35 9.72 -27.15
C SER A 148 3.84 10.29 -25.82
N SER A 149 4.03 9.53 -24.74
CA SER A 149 3.62 9.97 -23.42
C SER A 149 4.56 11.10 -22.99
N LYS A 150 4.00 12.28 -22.77
CA LYS A 150 4.74 13.44 -22.27
C LYS A 150 5.19 13.14 -20.85
N LEU A 151 6.48 13.26 -20.59
CA LEU A 151 7.02 13.26 -19.24
C LEU A 151 6.78 14.65 -18.64
N THR A 152 6.09 14.69 -17.50
CA THR A 152 5.77 15.94 -16.78
C THR A 152 6.44 15.91 -15.42
N LYS A 153 7.13 17.00 -15.07
CA LYS A 153 7.75 17.20 -13.76
C LYS A 153 6.80 18.01 -12.88
N HIS A 154 6.60 17.57 -11.65
CA HIS A 154 5.67 18.19 -10.69
C HIS A 154 6.35 18.82 -9.48
N HIS A 155 7.55 18.33 -9.11
CA HIS A 155 8.34 18.84 -8.01
C HIS A 155 9.84 18.77 -8.35
N ASP A 156 10.61 19.79 -7.98
CA ASP A 156 12.03 19.90 -8.29
C ASP A 156 12.93 19.29 -7.19
N GLY A 157 12.45 19.25 -5.96
CA GLY A 157 13.21 18.73 -4.82
C GLY A 157 13.23 17.22 -4.76
N LYS A 158 14.25 16.65 -4.09
CA LYS A 158 14.36 15.22 -3.84
C LYS A 158 13.08 14.69 -3.19
N THR A 159 12.52 13.64 -3.77
CA THR A 159 11.30 13.00 -3.28
C THR A 159 11.62 11.55 -2.89
N PHE A 160 11.37 11.21 -1.62
CA PHE A 160 11.69 9.90 -1.06
C PHE A 160 10.56 8.89 -1.26
N GLN A 161 9.33 9.34 -1.05
CA GLN A 161 8.16 8.45 -1.07
C GLN A 161 6.94 9.22 -1.57
N ILE A 162 6.08 8.50 -2.28
CA ILE A 162 4.79 9.01 -2.77
C ILE A 162 3.68 8.03 -2.42
N ARG A 163 2.51 8.56 -2.06
CA ARG A 163 1.33 7.75 -1.75
C ARG A 163 0.08 8.39 -2.33
N ALA A 164 -0.62 7.64 -3.15
CA ALA A 164 -1.92 8.07 -3.66
C ALA A 164 -3.03 7.78 -2.65
N SER A 165 -4.03 8.65 -2.61
CA SER A 165 -5.15 8.52 -1.68
C SER A 165 -6.20 7.53 -2.18
N ASP A 166 -6.81 6.79 -1.25
CA ASP A 166 -7.99 5.95 -1.52
C ASP A 166 -9.28 6.78 -1.62
N SER A 167 -9.36 7.86 -0.85
CA SER A 167 -10.61 8.60 -0.63
C SER A 167 -10.65 9.94 -1.34
N HIS A 168 -9.48 10.49 -1.66
CA HIS A 168 -9.35 11.80 -2.29
C HIS A 168 -8.54 11.68 -3.57
N THR A 169 -8.86 12.52 -4.54
CA THR A 169 -8.12 12.57 -5.81
C THR A 169 -6.83 13.37 -5.60
N ALA A 170 -5.88 12.77 -4.87
CA ALA A 170 -4.63 13.43 -4.46
C ALA A 170 -3.49 12.45 -4.26
N LEU A 171 -2.27 12.96 -4.38
CA LEU A 171 -1.00 12.28 -4.14
C LEU A 171 -0.27 13.01 -3.00
N ALA A 172 0.17 12.29 -1.97
CA ALA A 172 1.08 12.81 -0.96
C ALA A 172 2.52 12.49 -1.34
N ALA A 173 3.45 13.40 -1.02
CA ALA A 173 4.88 13.23 -1.30
C ALA A 173 5.73 13.66 -0.10
N ALA A 174 6.61 12.78 0.34
CA ALA A 174 7.64 13.06 1.34
C ALA A 174 8.91 13.52 0.60
N THR A 175 9.27 14.80 0.77
CA THR A 175 10.30 15.46 -0.04
C THR A 175 11.57 15.81 0.76
N GLY A 176 11.86 15.06 1.81
CA GLY A 176 13.02 15.32 2.66
C GLY A 176 12.90 16.65 3.35
N ASP A 177 13.94 17.48 3.25
CA ASP A 177 14.04 18.77 3.93
C ASP A 177 13.01 19.78 3.41
N ASP A 178 12.48 19.62 2.19
CA ASP A 178 11.42 20.47 1.64
C ASP A 178 10.07 20.21 2.30
N GLY A 179 9.90 19.07 2.98
CA GLY A 179 8.74 18.78 3.80
C GLY A 179 7.75 17.75 3.22
N LEU A 180 6.51 17.83 3.69
CA LEU A 180 5.39 17.01 3.22
C LEU A 180 4.50 17.82 2.30
N PHE A 181 4.32 17.33 1.07
CA PHE A 181 3.46 17.94 0.06
C PHE A 181 2.23 17.11 -0.24
N GLU A 182 1.20 17.77 -0.73
CA GLU A 182 0.03 17.18 -1.35
C GLU A 182 -0.20 17.81 -2.72
N PHE A 183 -0.44 16.96 -3.71
CA PHE A 183 -0.76 17.34 -5.07
C PHE A 183 -2.17 16.86 -5.40
N ALA A 184 -3.08 17.77 -5.77
CA ALA A 184 -4.38 17.36 -6.28
C ALA A 184 -4.24 16.82 -7.70
N TYR A 185 -4.87 15.67 -7.95
CA TYR A 185 -4.90 15.06 -9.27
C TYR A 185 -6.01 15.69 -10.12
N ARG A 186 -5.68 16.13 -11.32
CA ARG A 186 -6.60 16.76 -12.27
C ARG A 186 -6.85 15.85 -13.47
N ARG A 187 -8.07 15.40 -13.63
CA ARG A 187 -8.42 14.43 -14.69
C ARG A 187 -8.52 15.03 -16.08
N ASP A 188 -8.84 16.30 -16.17
CA ASP A 188 -9.29 16.96 -17.41
C ASP A 188 -8.29 18.02 -17.90
N GLU A 189 -7.09 18.08 -17.33
CA GLU A 189 -6.05 19.03 -17.69
C GLU A 189 -4.80 18.34 -18.23
N ASP A 190 -4.02 19.04 -19.04
CA ASP A 190 -2.72 18.58 -19.57
C ASP A 190 -1.70 18.31 -18.43
N ASP A 191 -1.80 19.10 -17.35
CA ASP A 191 -1.03 18.90 -16.14
C ASP A 191 -1.82 18.00 -15.17
N VAL A 192 -1.33 16.78 -15.02
CA VAL A 192 -1.98 15.70 -14.25
C VAL A 192 -2.06 16.02 -12.76
N LEU A 193 -1.10 16.78 -12.20
CA LEU A 193 -1.10 17.27 -10.83
C LEU A 193 -1.09 18.80 -10.81
N ASP A 194 -1.65 19.38 -9.76
CA ASP A 194 -1.51 20.81 -9.48
C ASP A 194 -0.07 21.16 -9.02
N ASN A 195 0.17 22.46 -8.69
CA ASN A 195 1.48 22.95 -8.26
C ASN A 195 1.95 22.41 -6.91
N GLY A 196 1.16 21.54 -6.28
CA GLY A 196 1.45 21.01 -4.96
C GLY A 196 1.23 22.04 -3.83
N LYS A 197 0.75 21.52 -2.72
CA LYS A 197 0.54 22.30 -1.50
C LYS A 197 1.47 21.77 -0.42
N LEU A 198 2.35 22.63 0.10
CA LEU A 198 3.15 22.30 1.27
C LEU A 198 2.21 22.17 2.49
N LEU A 199 2.15 20.97 3.06
CA LEU A 199 1.34 20.67 4.23
C LEU A 199 2.11 20.90 5.54
N ALA A 200 3.38 20.48 5.58
CA ALA A 200 4.25 20.64 6.74
C ALA A 200 5.67 20.97 6.30
N PRO A 201 6.22 22.15 6.67
CA PRO A 201 7.58 22.58 6.33
C PRO A 201 8.60 22.01 7.34
N ARG A 202 8.72 20.69 7.38
CA ARG A 202 9.66 19.97 8.25
C ARG A 202 10.14 18.71 7.56
N PRO A 203 11.31 18.16 7.92
CA PRO A 203 11.82 16.94 7.31
C PRO A 203 10.77 15.84 7.24
N CYS A 204 10.66 15.20 6.07
CA CYS A 204 9.71 14.12 5.82
C CYS A 204 10.35 13.09 4.88
N LYS A 205 10.55 11.86 5.37
CA LYS A 205 11.14 10.74 4.60
C LYS A 205 10.10 9.73 4.14
N ALA A 206 9.02 9.60 4.90
CA ALA A 206 7.92 8.70 4.59
C ALA A 206 6.57 9.37 4.85
N CYS A 207 5.55 8.95 4.11
CA CYS A 207 4.18 9.45 4.29
C CYS A 207 3.15 8.34 4.04
N ASP A 208 2.03 8.42 4.76
CA ASP A 208 0.88 7.55 4.58
C ASP A 208 -0.43 8.32 4.74
N TRP A 209 -1.48 7.83 4.08
CA TRP A 209 -2.81 8.39 4.23
C TRP A 209 -3.51 7.81 5.46
N ALA A 210 -4.07 8.71 6.27
CA ALA A 210 -4.98 8.41 7.38
C ALA A 210 -6.32 9.06 7.07
N PHE A 211 -7.20 8.36 6.35
CA PHE A 211 -8.43 8.90 5.76
C PHE A 211 -8.15 10.15 4.93
N GLN A 212 -8.66 11.30 5.39
CA GLN A 212 -8.50 12.60 4.76
C GLN A 212 -7.21 13.32 5.12
N SER A 213 -6.47 12.82 6.12
CA SER A 213 -5.25 13.42 6.64
C SER A 213 -4.02 12.66 6.14
N VAL A 214 -2.85 13.30 6.18
CA VAL A 214 -1.59 12.69 5.75
C VAL A 214 -0.63 12.65 6.92
N MET A 215 -0.18 11.46 7.27
CA MET A 215 0.88 11.25 8.24
C MET A 215 2.23 11.38 7.57
N GLY A 216 3.15 12.13 8.18
CA GLY A 216 4.55 12.22 7.79
C GLY A 216 5.45 11.67 8.88
N TRP A 217 6.61 11.16 8.47
CA TRP A 217 7.62 10.65 9.36
C TRP A 217 9.03 11.03 8.88
N ALA A 218 9.90 11.33 9.84
CA ALA A 218 11.34 11.47 9.69
C ALA A 218 12.02 11.01 10.97
N ASP A 219 13.36 11.06 11.02
CA ASP A 219 14.14 10.63 12.19
C ASP A 219 13.82 11.45 13.45
N GLU A 220 13.38 12.70 13.27
CA GLU A 220 12.97 13.59 14.34
C GLU A 220 11.62 13.24 14.97
N GLY A 221 10.86 12.36 14.35
CA GLY A 221 9.56 11.89 14.82
C GLY A 221 8.46 11.94 13.77
N ALA A 222 7.25 11.60 14.22
CA ALA A 222 6.05 11.60 13.42
C ALA A 222 5.23 12.88 13.58
N PHE A 223 4.46 13.17 12.57
CA PHE A 223 3.45 14.25 12.60
C PHE A 223 2.31 13.90 11.65
N MET A 224 1.20 14.60 11.78
CA MET A 224 0.08 14.46 10.85
C MET A 224 -0.39 15.81 10.36
N ALA A 225 -0.43 15.99 9.05
CA ALA A 225 -1.15 17.08 8.41
C ALA A 225 -2.66 16.76 8.44
N ALA A 226 -3.35 17.35 9.41
CA ALA A 226 -4.74 17.08 9.67
C ALA A 226 -5.65 17.92 8.75
N PHE A 227 -6.68 17.25 8.27
CA PHE A 227 -7.73 17.87 7.48
C PHE A 227 -9.08 17.65 8.16
N ARG A 228 -10.01 18.56 7.87
CA ARG A 228 -11.40 18.46 8.29
C ARG A 228 -12.32 18.57 7.09
N GLU A 229 -13.46 17.97 7.19
CA GLU A 229 -14.54 18.19 6.25
C GLU A 229 -15.33 19.44 6.63
N ARG A 230 -15.54 20.28 5.65
CA ARG A 230 -16.38 21.47 5.78
C ARG A 230 -17.45 21.48 4.70
N ARG A 231 -18.67 21.77 5.05
CA ARG A 231 -19.71 22.00 4.04
C ARG A 231 -19.46 23.30 3.31
N SER A 232 -19.58 23.25 1.99
CA SER A 232 -19.50 24.45 1.17
C SER A 232 -20.60 25.46 1.57
N ARG A 233 -20.41 26.75 1.24
CA ARG A 233 -21.36 27.83 1.60
C ARG A 233 -22.78 27.58 1.08
N ASP A 234 -22.92 26.87 -0.02
CA ASP A 234 -24.19 26.48 -0.63
C ASP A 234 -24.77 25.17 -0.06
N ASN A 235 -24.12 24.56 0.94
CA ASN A 235 -24.51 23.28 1.58
C ASN A 235 -24.62 22.07 0.63
N ARG A 236 -24.13 22.17 -0.61
CA ARG A 236 -24.28 21.12 -1.63
C ARG A 236 -23.12 20.14 -1.65
N GLN A 237 -21.94 20.57 -1.22
CA GLN A 237 -20.73 19.77 -1.26
C GLN A 237 -19.99 19.81 0.08
N THR A 238 -19.36 18.71 0.43
CA THR A 238 -18.39 18.65 1.51
C THR A 238 -17.01 18.90 0.92
N VAL A 239 -16.30 19.88 1.44
CA VAL A 239 -14.95 20.25 1.01
C VAL A 239 -13.96 19.87 2.10
N ARG A 240 -12.88 19.19 1.71
CA ARG A 240 -11.75 18.89 2.56
C ARG A 240 -10.87 20.15 2.71
N GLU A 241 -10.61 20.55 3.94
CA GLU A 241 -9.83 21.75 4.26
C GLU A 241 -8.69 21.38 5.21
N PHE A 242 -7.47 21.86 4.93
CA PHE A 242 -6.34 21.71 5.84
C PHE A 242 -6.63 22.45 7.15
N ASP A 243 -6.43 21.78 8.27
CA ASP A 243 -6.66 22.33 9.60
C ASP A 243 -5.34 22.77 10.26
N ARG A 244 -4.48 21.82 10.58
CA ARG A 244 -3.19 22.06 11.23
C ARG A 244 -2.26 20.85 11.13
N VAL A 245 -1.02 21.05 11.53
CA VAL A 245 -0.11 19.92 11.81
C VAL A 245 -0.33 19.47 13.26
N ILE A 246 -0.46 18.16 13.46
CA ILE A 246 -0.59 17.50 14.76
C ILE A 246 0.74 16.83 15.07
N GLU A 247 1.25 17.05 16.28
CA GLU A 247 2.53 16.54 16.70
C GLU A 247 2.43 15.10 17.24
N GLU A 248 3.57 14.39 17.24
CA GLU A 248 3.67 13.00 17.73
C GLU A 248 3.11 12.83 19.15
N GLU A 249 3.35 13.81 20.03
CA GLU A 249 2.86 13.76 21.41
C GLU A 249 1.33 13.73 21.50
N GLU A 250 0.65 14.48 20.64
CA GLU A 250 -0.81 14.47 20.59
C GLU A 250 -1.34 13.14 20.02
N ILE A 251 -0.64 12.54 19.04
CA ILE A 251 -1.03 11.28 18.43
C ILE A 251 -0.81 10.09 19.40
N PHE A 252 0.37 9.99 19.99
CA PHE A 252 0.79 8.82 20.76
C PHE A 252 0.87 9.07 22.28
N GLY A 253 0.59 10.28 22.75
CA GLY A 253 0.68 10.66 24.16
C GLY A 253 2.12 10.82 24.68
N SER A 254 3.13 10.79 23.82
CA SER A 254 4.54 10.98 24.18
C SER A 254 5.41 11.21 22.94
N THR A 255 6.54 11.88 23.12
CA THR A 255 7.59 12.16 22.14
C THR A 255 8.76 11.17 22.28
N LYS A 256 8.50 9.88 22.39
CA LYS A 256 9.57 8.89 22.59
C LYS A 256 10.43 8.65 21.35
N GLY A 257 10.02 9.18 20.22
CA GLY A 257 10.59 8.83 18.94
C GLY A 257 10.32 7.37 18.58
N GLY A 258 10.76 6.95 17.44
CA GLY A 258 10.59 5.60 16.95
C GLY A 258 10.16 5.56 15.50
N PHE A 259 9.93 4.37 15.00
CA PHE A 259 9.42 4.22 13.63
C PHE A 259 7.90 4.23 13.63
N THR A 260 7.28 5.07 12.80
CA THR A 260 5.82 5.26 12.77
C THR A 260 5.27 5.15 11.36
N TRP A 261 4.06 4.62 11.25
CA TRP A 261 3.30 4.57 10.00
C TRP A 261 1.81 4.64 10.25
N GLY A 262 1.05 4.91 9.21
CA GLY A 262 -0.41 4.99 9.25
C GLY A 262 -1.07 4.00 8.33
N SER A 263 -2.29 3.63 8.64
CA SER A 263 -3.18 2.89 7.76
C SER A 263 -4.63 3.21 8.10
N ARG A 264 -5.26 4.04 7.28
CA ARG A 264 -6.66 4.46 7.44
C ARG A 264 -6.98 4.96 8.85
N GLU A 265 -7.68 4.13 9.65
CA GLU A 265 -8.11 4.45 11.01
C GLU A 265 -7.06 4.19 12.09
N LYS A 266 -5.90 3.63 11.73
CA LYS A 266 -4.88 3.24 12.71
C LYS A 266 -3.54 3.87 12.44
N MET A 267 -2.88 4.23 13.53
CA MET A 267 -1.49 4.68 13.56
C MET A 267 -0.68 3.77 14.43
N TYR A 268 0.50 3.47 13.99
CA TYR A 268 1.41 2.53 14.61
C TYR A 268 2.72 3.21 14.95
N ARG A 269 3.30 2.84 16.08
CA ARG A 269 4.66 3.25 16.48
C ARG A 269 5.41 2.11 17.13
N ILE A 270 6.59 1.83 16.64
CA ILE A 270 7.58 0.98 17.31
C ILE A 270 8.52 1.91 18.07
N SER A 271 8.54 1.78 19.41
CA SER A 271 9.40 2.59 20.28
C SER A 271 9.67 1.87 21.60
N GLY A 272 10.92 1.87 22.06
CA GLY A 272 11.29 1.38 23.38
C GLY A 272 10.91 -0.09 23.67
N GLY A 273 10.92 -0.96 22.65
CA GLY A 273 10.52 -2.37 22.78
C GLY A 273 9.00 -2.59 22.87
N GLU A 274 8.22 -1.63 22.43
CA GLU A 274 6.76 -1.72 22.34
C GLU A 274 6.26 -1.35 20.95
N ILE A 275 5.20 -2.01 20.53
CA ILE A 275 4.37 -1.58 19.39
C ILE A 275 3.12 -0.95 19.96
N GLN A 276 2.96 0.33 19.72
CA GLN A 276 1.80 1.10 20.11
C GLN A 276 0.84 1.26 18.93
N VAL A 277 -0.44 1.00 19.15
CA VAL A 277 -1.50 1.18 18.16
C VAL A 277 -2.49 2.22 18.68
N VAL A 278 -2.79 3.18 17.83
CA VAL A 278 -3.72 4.27 18.11
C VAL A 278 -4.80 4.27 17.05
N ASP A 279 -6.07 4.25 17.47
CA ASP A 279 -7.20 4.50 16.57
C ASP A 279 -7.35 6.00 16.33
N TYR A 280 -7.42 6.35 15.08
CA TYR A 280 -7.66 7.72 14.63
C TYR A 280 -9.12 7.86 14.19
N THR A 281 -9.82 8.80 14.81
CA THR A 281 -11.15 9.20 14.39
C THR A 281 -11.05 10.61 13.80
N PRO A 282 -11.34 10.78 12.49
CA PRO A 282 -11.31 12.08 11.86
C PRO A 282 -12.36 13.02 12.47
N PRO A 283 -12.10 14.33 12.49
CA PRO A 283 -13.06 15.30 13.03
C PRO A 283 -14.33 15.34 12.19
N VAL A 284 -15.46 15.07 12.81
CA VAL A 284 -16.79 15.16 12.20
C VAL A 284 -17.49 16.41 12.75
N GLU A 285 -18.01 17.28 11.89
CA GLU A 285 -18.82 18.41 12.34
C GLU A 285 -20.14 17.93 12.92
N GLU A 286 -20.28 17.98 14.25
CA GLU A 286 -21.55 17.73 14.92
C GLU A 286 -22.44 18.97 14.85
N LYS A 287 -23.62 18.80 14.28
CA LYS A 287 -24.70 19.79 14.37
C LYS A 287 -25.47 19.60 15.67
N SER A 288 -25.20 20.41 16.67
CA SER A 288 -26.09 20.49 17.81
C SER A 288 -27.12 21.61 17.59
N GLN A 289 -28.39 21.28 17.61
CA GLN A 289 -29.46 22.26 17.75
C GLN A 289 -29.62 22.58 19.24
N LYS A 290 -29.09 23.71 19.69
CA LYS A 290 -29.46 24.32 20.95
C LYS A 290 -30.08 25.70 20.64
N ASP A 291 -31.29 25.92 21.11
CA ASP A 291 -32.02 27.18 21.00
C ASP A 291 -32.31 27.68 19.57
N GLY A 292 -32.65 26.74 18.66
CA GLY A 292 -33.10 27.11 17.30
C GLY A 292 -32.02 27.69 16.38
N LYS A 293 -30.76 27.79 16.84
CA LYS A 293 -29.61 28.20 16.02
C LYS A 293 -28.62 27.04 15.89
N PRO A 294 -28.16 26.72 14.69
CA PRO A 294 -27.14 25.68 14.50
C PRO A 294 -25.82 26.15 15.13
N LYS A 295 -25.43 25.54 16.24
CA LYS A 295 -24.10 25.69 16.80
C LYS A 295 -23.22 24.58 16.19
N VAL A 296 -22.33 24.96 15.28
CA VAL A 296 -21.29 24.07 14.77
C VAL A 296 -20.26 23.89 15.86
N ARG A 297 -20.20 22.75 16.52
CA ARG A 297 -19.04 22.37 17.35
C ARG A 297 -17.91 21.99 16.39
N LYS A 298 -16.76 22.65 16.51
CA LYS A 298 -15.51 22.17 15.92
C LYS A 298 -15.23 20.79 16.50
N ALA A 299 -15.36 19.77 15.69
CA ALA A 299 -14.89 18.45 16.08
C ALA A 299 -13.35 18.49 16.07
N ILE A 300 -12.76 17.89 17.10
CA ILE A 300 -11.31 17.71 17.23
C ILE A 300 -11.03 16.26 16.81
N PRO A 301 -9.94 15.99 16.08
CA PRO A 301 -9.55 14.61 15.81
C PRO A 301 -9.28 13.89 17.13
N GLU A 302 -9.75 12.65 17.23
CA GLU A 302 -9.56 11.84 18.42
C GLU A 302 -8.55 10.73 18.15
N PHE A 303 -7.64 10.56 19.10
CA PHE A 303 -6.62 9.51 19.11
C PHE A 303 -6.85 8.61 20.32
N LEU A 304 -7.37 7.43 20.09
CA LEU A 304 -7.61 6.48 21.15
C LEU A 304 -6.52 5.40 21.15
N LYS A 305 -5.73 5.33 22.20
CA LYS A 305 -4.77 4.24 22.38
C LYS A 305 -5.52 2.92 22.54
N VAL A 306 -5.38 2.04 21.56
CA VAL A 306 -6.11 0.76 21.50
C VAL A 306 -5.30 -0.34 22.17
N ASN A 307 -4.00 -0.38 21.89
CA ASN A 307 -3.11 -1.44 22.37
C ASN A 307 -1.66 -0.98 22.50
N SER A 308 -0.91 -1.68 23.35
CA SER A 308 0.53 -1.58 23.43
C SER A 308 1.05 -2.98 23.72
N GLU A 309 1.80 -3.54 22.78
CA GLU A 309 2.36 -4.89 22.92
C GLU A 309 3.88 -4.82 23.02
N LYS A 310 4.44 -5.59 23.94
CA LYS A 310 5.89 -5.76 24.02
C LYS A 310 6.40 -6.48 22.78
N THR A 311 7.47 -5.98 22.21
CA THR A 311 8.14 -6.57 21.06
C THR A 311 9.64 -6.60 21.30
N GLN A 312 10.31 -7.51 20.61
CA GLN A 312 11.78 -7.52 20.54
C GLN A 312 12.30 -6.66 19.37
N ILE A 313 11.41 -6.06 18.60
CA ILE A 313 11.76 -5.21 17.46
C ILE A 313 12.29 -3.88 18.00
N SER A 314 13.52 -3.54 17.63
CA SER A 314 14.09 -2.22 17.83
C SER A 314 13.66 -1.28 16.72
N ALA A 315 13.25 -0.06 17.07
CA ALA A 315 12.87 0.95 16.07
C ALA A 315 14.05 1.32 15.15
N GLY A 316 15.28 1.24 15.65
CA GLY A 316 16.49 1.52 14.86
C GLY A 316 16.79 0.47 13.79
N ASP A 317 16.21 -0.73 13.91
CA ASP A 317 16.43 -1.82 12.96
C ASP A 317 15.37 -1.84 11.84
N VAL A 318 14.31 -1.03 11.96
CA VAL A 318 13.24 -0.94 10.98
C VAL A 318 13.65 0.01 9.86
N ILE A 319 13.63 -0.50 8.62
CA ILE A 319 13.96 0.27 7.41
C ILE A 319 12.68 0.89 6.82
N ALA A 320 11.66 0.07 6.62
CA ALA A 320 10.40 0.52 6.05
C ALA A 320 9.22 -0.30 6.58
N THR A 321 8.04 0.28 6.49
CA THR A 321 6.79 -0.39 6.87
C THR A 321 5.69 -0.08 5.87
N GLY A 322 4.67 -0.94 5.86
CA GLY A 322 3.44 -0.69 5.12
C GLY A 322 2.35 -1.65 5.56
N THR A 323 1.11 -1.25 5.38
CA THR A 323 -0.05 -2.04 5.78
C THR A 323 -0.97 -2.32 4.61
N ALA A 324 -1.35 -3.59 4.48
CA ALA A 324 -2.32 -4.08 3.51
C ALA A 324 -3.44 -4.87 4.25
N PRO A 325 -4.54 -5.21 3.57
CA PRO A 325 -5.61 -5.99 4.19
C PRO A 325 -5.17 -7.30 4.84
N PHE A 326 -4.11 -7.93 4.36
CA PHE A 326 -3.57 -9.18 4.90
C PHE A 326 -2.71 -8.98 6.16
N GLY A 327 -2.21 -7.78 6.43
CA GLY A 327 -1.37 -7.50 7.59
C GLY A 327 -0.41 -6.32 7.41
N THR A 328 0.51 -6.19 8.33
CA THR A 328 1.57 -5.19 8.32
C THR A 328 2.90 -5.82 7.92
N VAL A 329 3.56 -5.21 6.95
CA VAL A 329 4.91 -5.55 6.49
C VAL A 329 5.91 -4.67 7.23
N ILE A 330 6.98 -5.27 7.75
CA ILE A 330 8.09 -4.57 8.40
C ILE A 330 9.38 -5.08 7.77
N GLU A 331 10.16 -4.20 7.20
CA GLU A 331 11.45 -4.47 6.60
C GLU A 331 12.58 -4.23 7.59
N PHE A 332 13.51 -5.15 7.61
CA PHE A 332 14.80 -5.10 8.31
C PHE A 332 15.93 -5.31 7.29
N ASP A 333 17.15 -5.11 7.70
CA ASP A 333 18.33 -5.22 6.86
C ASP A 333 18.47 -6.60 6.19
N ASP A 334 18.21 -7.68 6.93
CA ASP A 334 18.41 -9.06 6.49
C ASP A 334 17.11 -9.85 6.26
N HIS A 335 15.94 -9.26 6.49
CA HIS A 335 14.66 -9.95 6.34
C HIS A 335 13.44 -9.02 6.37
N ILE A 336 12.31 -9.58 5.94
CA ILE A 336 11.00 -8.95 6.07
C ILE A 336 10.12 -9.80 6.99
N ILE A 337 9.40 -9.15 7.89
CA ILE A 337 8.34 -9.77 8.70
C ILE A 337 6.98 -9.26 8.22
N VAL A 338 6.05 -10.19 8.06
CA VAL A 338 4.63 -9.87 7.84
C VAL A 338 3.84 -10.30 9.06
N MET A 339 3.28 -9.33 9.75
CA MET A 339 2.33 -9.55 10.82
C MET A 339 0.94 -9.62 10.24
N ARG A 340 0.46 -10.83 10.02
CA ARG A 340 -0.79 -11.09 9.33
C ARG A 340 -2.01 -10.64 10.16
N SER A 341 -3.08 -10.35 9.47
CA SER A 341 -4.36 -9.96 10.07
C SER A 341 -4.98 -11.05 10.97
N ASP A 342 -4.56 -12.31 10.84
CA ASP A 342 -4.96 -13.44 11.69
C ASP A 342 -4.01 -13.69 12.88
N GLY A 343 -2.99 -12.82 13.08
CA GLY A 343 -2.04 -12.88 14.18
C GLY A 343 -0.83 -13.77 13.93
N VAL A 344 -0.72 -14.41 12.77
CA VAL A 344 0.45 -15.22 12.38
C VAL A 344 1.59 -14.31 11.95
N LEU A 345 2.82 -14.63 12.34
CA LEU A 345 4.04 -13.99 11.87
C LEU A 345 4.66 -14.83 10.75
N GLU A 346 4.84 -14.21 9.59
CA GLU A 346 5.58 -14.79 8.47
C GLU A 346 6.91 -14.08 8.33
N ARG A 347 7.99 -14.84 8.14
CA ARG A 347 9.33 -14.28 7.94
C ARG A 347 9.87 -14.66 6.57
N PHE A 348 10.35 -13.67 5.84
CA PHE A 348 11.02 -13.80 4.54
C PHE A 348 12.46 -13.37 4.72
N GLY A 349 13.40 -14.32 4.63
CA GLY A 349 14.83 -14.06 4.81
C GLY A 349 15.49 -13.55 3.54
N GLY A 350 16.56 -12.79 3.72
CA GLY A 350 17.38 -12.18 2.67
C GLY A 350 17.21 -10.67 2.63
N GLU A 351 18.27 -10.01 2.21
CA GLU A 351 18.31 -8.56 1.98
C GLU A 351 17.41 -8.22 0.79
N ALA A 352 16.36 -7.46 1.02
CA ALA A 352 15.45 -7.01 -0.03
C ALA A 352 16.00 -5.74 -0.68
N VAL A 353 16.09 -5.71 -2.01
CA VAL A 353 16.36 -4.48 -2.75
C VAL A 353 15.19 -3.51 -2.62
N HIS A 354 13.98 -4.05 -2.67
CA HIS A 354 12.73 -3.30 -2.51
C HIS A 354 11.57 -4.26 -2.24
N TRP A 355 10.43 -3.72 -1.80
CA TRP A 355 9.20 -4.48 -1.72
C TRP A 355 7.97 -3.60 -1.99
N ARG A 356 6.87 -4.22 -2.42
CA ARG A 356 5.62 -3.54 -2.73
C ARG A 356 4.41 -4.27 -2.18
N ILE A 357 3.45 -3.47 -1.73
CA ILE A 357 2.08 -3.88 -1.42
C ILE A 357 1.11 -2.95 -2.16
N PHE A 358 -0.10 -3.43 -2.38
CA PHE A 358 -1.10 -2.72 -3.19
C PHE A 358 -2.40 -2.52 -2.40
N PRO A 359 -2.39 -1.80 -1.25
CA PRO A 359 -3.53 -1.73 -0.33
C PRO A 359 -4.78 -1.11 -0.94
N ARG A 360 -4.62 -0.29 -1.98
CA ARG A 360 -5.71 0.38 -2.71
C ARG A 360 -6.31 -0.47 -3.83
N SER A 361 -5.65 -1.55 -4.20
CA SER A 361 -6.14 -2.41 -5.27
C SER A 361 -7.24 -3.34 -4.75
N GLU A 362 -8.37 -3.37 -5.44
CA GLU A 362 -9.40 -4.37 -5.17
C GLU A 362 -8.93 -5.78 -5.58
N LEU A 363 -8.03 -5.88 -6.56
CA LEU A 363 -7.62 -7.14 -7.19
C LEU A 363 -6.31 -7.71 -6.64
N TYR A 364 -5.42 -6.86 -6.13
CA TYR A 364 -4.07 -7.26 -5.73
C TYR A 364 -3.72 -6.91 -4.28
N SER A 365 -4.70 -6.48 -3.48
CA SER A 365 -4.46 -6.09 -2.07
C SER A 365 -4.00 -7.23 -1.17
N ASN A 366 -4.05 -8.47 -1.66
CA ASN A 366 -3.52 -9.66 -0.99
C ASN A 366 -2.09 -10.00 -1.39
N GLN A 367 -1.45 -9.22 -2.25
CA GLN A 367 -0.11 -9.51 -2.77
C GLN A 367 0.96 -8.66 -2.10
N LEU A 368 2.11 -9.31 -1.85
CA LEU A 368 3.38 -8.70 -1.46
C LEU A 368 4.41 -9.13 -2.51
N HIS A 369 5.07 -8.15 -3.11
CA HIS A 369 6.21 -8.37 -3.99
C HIS A 369 7.48 -8.07 -3.22
N ILE A 370 8.41 -9.01 -3.14
CA ILE A 370 9.74 -8.83 -2.55
C ILE A 370 10.76 -8.98 -3.67
N LEU A 371 11.53 -7.93 -3.90
CA LEU A 371 12.57 -7.89 -4.90
C LEU A 371 13.91 -8.16 -4.22
N TYR A 372 14.59 -9.18 -4.68
CA TYR A 372 15.96 -9.51 -4.30
C TYR A 372 16.90 -9.18 -5.47
N GLU A 373 18.20 -9.29 -5.26
CA GLU A 373 19.20 -8.96 -6.26
C GLU A 373 19.03 -9.80 -7.56
N ASP A 374 18.60 -11.06 -7.43
CA ASP A 374 18.52 -12.04 -8.53
C ASP A 374 17.10 -12.45 -8.92
N ARG A 375 16.08 -12.02 -8.18
CA ARG A 375 14.71 -12.45 -8.40
C ARG A 375 13.69 -11.52 -7.76
N ILE A 376 12.44 -11.66 -8.17
CA ILE A 376 11.28 -11.18 -7.45
C ILE A 376 10.43 -12.36 -6.95
N GLU A 377 10.00 -12.30 -5.71
CA GLU A 377 9.01 -13.20 -5.13
C GLU A 377 7.66 -12.48 -5.05
N ILE A 378 6.69 -12.96 -5.81
CA ILE A 378 5.30 -12.49 -5.76
C ILE A 378 4.54 -13.42 -4.82
N ILE A 379 4.19 -12.92 -3.65
CA ILE A 379 3.61 -13.67 -2.55
C ILE A 379 2.15 -13.28 -2.42
N SER A 380 1.25 -14.27 -2.39
CA SER A 380 -0.18 -14.04 -2.21
C SER A 380 -0.65 -14.57 -0.85
N PHE A 381 -1.25 -13.67 -0.09
CA PHE A 381 -1.89 -13.96 1.19
C PHE A 381 -3.37 -14.29 0.99
N VAL A 382 -3.62 -15.34 0.23
CA VAL A 382 -4.98 -15.76 -0.16
C VAL A 382 -5.86 -16.10 1.03
N HIS A 383 -5.27 -16.42 2.19
CA HIS A 383 -6.02 -16.64 3.43
C HIS A 383 -6.97 -15.47 3.74
N ASP A 384 -6.65 -14.28 3.26
CA ASP A 384 -7.46 -13.08 3.43
C ASP A 384 -8.87 -13.22 2.82
N TYR A 385 -9.06 -14.04 1.78
CA TYR A 385 -10.39 -14.35 1.23
C TYR A 385 -11.24 -15.20 2.17
N PHE A 386 -10.60 -15.99 3.04
CA PHE A 386 -11.25 -16.92 3.95
C PHE A 386 -11.38 -16.36 5.37
N VAL A 387 -10.87 -15.17 5.63
CA VAL A 387 -11.07 -14.45 6.90
C VAL A 387 -12.36 -13.64 6.80
N ASP A 388 -13.21 -13.73 7.83
CA ASP A 388 -14.40 -12.87 7.91
C ASP A 388 -13.97 -11.39 7.93
N GLN A 389 -14.52 -10.60 7.00
CA GLN A 389 -14.18 -9.18 6.90
C GLN A 389 -14.47 -8.38 8.18
N LYS A 390 -15.46 -8.81 8.97
CA LYS A 390 -15.78 -8.19 10.27
C LYS A 390 -14.68 -8.43 11.31
N ASN A 391 -13.91 -9.49 11.12
CA ASN A 391 -12.79 -9.86 12.00
C ASN A 391 -11.43 -9.50 11.39
N LYS A 392 -11.40 -8.91 10.19
CA LYS A 392 -10.16 -8.40 9.61
C LYS A 392 -9.62 -7.27 10.47
N ARG A 393 -8.37 -7.42 10.84
CA ARG A 393 -7.62 -6.42 11.59
C ARG A 393 -6.46 -5.96 10.72
N TYR A 394 -6.26 -4.67 10.68
CA TYR A 394 -5.07 -4.11 10.06
C TYR A 394 -3.97 -4.09 11.12
N GLY A 395 -2.95 -4.91 10.90
CA GLY A 395 -1.83 -5.00 11.83
C GLY A 395 -2.18 -5.64 13.20
N PHE A 396 -1.51 -5.23 14.26
CA PHE A 396 -1.59 -5.79 15.60
C PHE A 396 -2.88 -5.54 16.39
N SER A 397 -3.88 -4.92 15.86
CA SER A 397 -5.06 -4.64 16.64
C SER A 397 -5.78 -5.95 17.02
N ARG A 398 -5.48 -6.48 18.18
CA ARG A 398 -6.28 -7.49 18.84
C ARG A 398 -7.50 -6.80 19.44
N GLY A 399 -8.70 -7.23 19.06
CA GLY A 399 -9.88 -6.87 19.85
C GLY A 399 -9.74 -7.45 21.26
N ALA A 400 -10.32 -6.79 22.22
CA ALA A 400 -10.24 -7.11 23.66
C ALA A 400 -10.74 -8.52 24.07
N THR A 401 -11.02 -9.43 23.12
CA THR A 401 -11.69 -10.71 23.39
C THR A 401 -10.92 -11.96 22.96
N ASP A 402 -9.77 -11.83 22.29
CA ASP A 402 -9.03 -13.03 21.90
C ASP A 402 -7.80 -13.25 22.77
N SER A 403 -8.00 -13.99 23.87
CA SER A 403 -6.93 -14.73 24.52
C SER A 403 -6.37 -15.75 23.50
N LEU A 404 -5.17 -15.52 23.00
CA LEU A 404 -4.44 -16.56 22.30
C LEU A 404 -4.14 -17.68 23.29
N SER A 405 -4.80 -18.82 23.13
CA SER A 405 -4.20 -20.08 23.52
C SER A 405 -3.03 -20.36 22.57
N ILE A 406 -1.83 -20.32 23.13
CA ILE A 406 -0.57 -20.79 22.52
C ILE A 406 -0.68 -22.27 22.23
#